data_0736feb5e000f931630121bfbd1e489a
#
_entry.id   0736feb5e000f931630121bfbd1e489a
#
_cell.length_a   1.000
_cell.length_b   1.000
_cell.length_c   1.000
_cell.angle_alpha   90.00
_cell.angle_beta   90.00
_cell.angle_gamma   90.00
#
_symmetry.space_group_name_H-M   'P 1'
#
loop_
_entity.id
_entity.type
_entity.pdbx_description
1 polymer ?
#
loop_
_entity_poly.entity_id
_entity_poly.type
_entity_poly.pdbx_seq_one_letter_code
_entity_poly.pdbx_strand_id
1 'polypeptide(L)'
;GKEIQEVKDGEVGEICVAGPTVTEEYYRMPGATFDSKFRYDSKIYHRMGDLGYFDANLTLRFLGRKAERINTAQGPLETERCEAIVNTVDGVRRSALIGLGDKDPVEPCVVIEPERGFRNRTAINEIEKEVLDRLKVRLPHFEITQMRTESSLPVDARHNAKIHRLD
;
A
#
# COMPACT_ATOMS: atom_id res chain seq x y z
N GLY A 1 -14.17 -8.44 22.68
CA GLY A 1 -13.92 -8.65 21.24
C GLY A 1 -13.74 -7.31 20.57
N LYS A 2 -12.90 -7.23 19.53
CA LYS A 2 -12.80 -6.01 18.73
C LYS A 2 -14.15 -5.81 18.05
N GLU A 3 -14.75 -4.63 18.20
CA GLU A 3 -15.98 -4.27 17.52
C GLU A 3 -15.73 -4.25 16.01
N ILE A 4 -16.55 -4.98 15.26
CA ILE A 4 -16.46 -5.07 13.81
C ILE A 4 -17.55 -4.18 13.24
N GLN A 5 -17.14 -3.26 12.38
CA GLN A 5 -18.03 -2.36 11.69
C GLN A 5 -17.81 -2.50 10.19
N GLU A 6 -18.88 -2.76 9.45
CA GLU A 6 -18.86 -2.66 7.99
C GLU A 6 -18.68 -1.21 7.57
N VAL A 7 -17.80 -0.98 6.60
CA VAL A 7 -17.65 0.33 5.96
C VAL A 7 -18.63 0.47 4.79
N LYS A 8 -19.02 1.70 4.48
CA LYS A 8 -19.88 1.98 3.32
C LYS A 8 -19.10 1.89 2.01
N ASP A 9 -19.83 1.75 0.92
CA ASP A 9 -19.25 1.84 -0.42
C ASP A 9 -18.49 3.17 -0.60
N GLY A 10 -17.30 3.10 -1.17
CA GLY A 10 -16.39 4.24 -1.29
C GLY A 10 -15.50 4.50 -0.07
N GLU A 11 -15.81 3.94 1.10
CA GLU A 11 -14.97 4.05 2.28
C GLU A 11 -13.89 2.95 2.32
N VAL A 12 -12.70 3.31 2.79
CA VAL A 12 -11.57 2.38 2.91
C VAL A 12 -11.76 1.49 4.13
N GLY A 13 -11.72 0.16 3.91
CA GLY A 13 -11.78 -0.85 4.95
C GLY A 13 -10.72 -1.93 4.77
N GLU A 14 -10.58 -2.77 5.80
CA GLU A 14 -9.77 -3.98 5.70
C GLU A 14 -10.55 -5.05 4.92
N ILE A 15 -9.92 -5.62 3.90
CA ILE A 15 -10.51 -6.69 3.09
C ILE A 15 -10.63 -7.95 3.93
N CYS A 16 -11.87 -8.43 4.09
CA CYS A 16 -12.18 -9.66 4.78
C CYS A 16 -12.94 -10.60 3.85
N VAL A 17 -12.58 -11.88 3.87
CA VAL A 17 -13.20 -12.88 3.01
C VAL A 17 -13.87 -13.97 3.84
N ALA A 18 -15.03 -14.44 3.38
CA ALA A 18 -15.74 -15.59 3.91
C ALA A 18 -16.10 -16.55 2.77
N GLY A 19 -16.16 -17.83 3.07
CA GLY A 19 -16.54 -18.83 2.07
C GLY A 19 -16.00 -20.22 2.41
N PRO A 20 -16.30 -21.23 1.59
CA PRO A 20 -15.98 -22.63 1.89
C PRO A 20 -14.48 -22.92 1.91
N THR A 21 -13.65 -22.03 1.36
CA THR A 21 -12.19 -22.15 1.37
C THR A 21 -11.54 -21.51 2.59
N VAL A 22 -12.31 -20.76 3.39
CA VAL A 22 -11.81 -20.13 4.61
C VAL A 22 -11.76 -21.16 5.74
N THR A 23 -10.53 -21.49 6.18
CA THR A 23 -10.33 -22.40 7.33
C THR A 23 -10.79 -21.74 8.62
N GLU A 24 -11.27 -22.53 9.57
CA GLU A 24 -11.72 -22.00 10.87
C GLU A 24 -10.58 -21.51 11.74
N GLU A 25 -9.44 -22.20 11.70
CA GLU A 25 -8.29 -21.93 12.54
C GLU A 25 -6.96 -22.26 11.83
N TYR A 26 -5.88 -21.74 12.37
CA TYR A 26 -4.52 -22.17 12.02
C TYR A 26 -4.07 -23.27 12.99
N TYR A 27 -3.51 -24.34 12.44
CA TYR A 27 -3.06 -25.48 13.23
C TYR A 27 -2.03 -25.05 14.30
N ARG A 28 -2.36 -25.29 15.56
CA ARG A 28 -1.53 -24.97 16.74
C ARG A 28 -1.09 -23.51 16.85
N MET A 29 -1.85 -22.56 16.26
CA MET A 29 -1.53 -21.13 16.29
C MET A 29 -2.75 -20.31 16.75
N PRO A 30 -3.17 -20.43 18.03
CA PRO A 30 -4.37 -19.75 18.53
C PRO A 30 -4.28 -18.22 18.46
N GLY A 31 -3.08 -17.65 18.69
CA GLY A 31 -2.85 -16.20 18.58
C GLY A 31 -3.06 -15.71 17.16
N ALA A 32 -2.42 -16.33 16.18
CA ALA A 32 -2.60 -15.97 14.77
C ALA A 32 -4.05 -16.19 14.30
N THR A 33 -4.73 -17.24 14.80
CA THR A 33 -6.15 -17.46 14.53
C THR A 33 -6.99 -16.31 15.09
N PHE A 34 -6.78 -15.91 16.34
CA PHE A 34 -7.48 -14.80 16.97
C PHE A 34 -7.28 -13.46 16.23
N ASP A 35 -6.08 -13.19 15.75
CA ASP A 35 -5.75 -11.96 15.05
C ASP A 35 -6.35 -11.90 13.64
N SER A 36 -6.44 -13.06 12.96
CA SER A 36 -6.81 -13.14 11.54
C SER A 36 -8.23 -13.61 11.28
N LYS A 37 -8.92 -14.15 12.27
CA LYS A 37 -10.25 -14.74 12.08
C LYS A 37 -11.27 -14.12 13.03
N PHE A 38 -12.50 -13.97 12.56
CA PHE A 38 -13.62 -13.56 13.40
C PHE A 38 -14.94 -14.13 12.88
N ARG A 39 -15.93 -14.22 13.76
CA ARG A 39 -17.29 -14.61 13.41
C ARG A 39 -18.18 -13.38 13.28
N TYR A 40 -18.91 -13.30 12.19
CA TYR A 40 -19.91 -12.28 11.94
C TYR A 40 -21.04 -12.87 11.10
N ASP A 41 -22.30 -12.62 11.49
CA ASP A 41 -23.49 -13.15 10.83
C ASP A 41 -23.40 -14.67 10.52
N SER A 42 -23.06 -15.46 11.55
CA SER A 42 -22.91 -16.93 11.47
C SER A 42 -21.83 -17.44 10.50
N LYS A 43 -21.01 -16.56 9.92
CA LYS A 43 -19.91 -16.92 9.03
C LYS A 43 -18.57 -16.66 9.69
N ILE A 44 -17.55 -17.39 9.24
CA ILE A 44 -16.16 -17.14 9.60
C ILE A 44 -15.52 -16.29 8.50
N TYR A 45 -14.97 -15.17 8.91
CA TYR A 45 -14.22 -14.26 8.05
C TYR A 45 -12.73 -14.37 8.33
N HIS A 46 -11.95 -14.30 7.26
CA HIS A 46 -10.51 -14.16 7.30
C HIS A 46 -10.12 -12.73 6.94
N ARG A 47 -9.38 -12.07 7.81
CA ARG A 47 -8.77 -10.76 7.58
C ARG A 47 -7.54 -10.92 6.72
N MET A 48 -7.53 -10.30 5.54
CA MET A 48 -6.43 -10.44 4.59
C MET A 48 -5.22 -9.57 4.96
N GLY A 49 -5.40 -8.60 5.86
CA GLY A 49 -4.39 -7.60 6.16
C GLY A 49 -4.18 -6.60 5.02
N ASP A 50 -5.08 -6.57 4.07
CA ASP A 50 -5.11 -5.71 2.90
C ASP A 50 -6.19 -4.64 3.06
N LEU A 51 -5.95 -3.45 2.51
CA LEU A 51 -6.91 -2.36 2.46
C LEU A 51 -7.53 -2.25 1.06
N GLY A 52 -8.79 -1.85 1.02
CA GLY A 52 -9.50 -1.61 -0.22
C GLY A 52 -10.83 -0.88 0.00
N TYR A 53 -11.50 -0.57 -1.09
CA TYR A 53 -12.85 -0.01 -1.11
C TYR A 53 -13.61 -0.50 -2.35
N PHE A 54 -14.93 -0.48 -2.30
CA PHE A 54 -15.75 -0.69 -3.49
C PHE A 54 -16.00 0.63 -4.18
N ASP A 55 -15.69 0.70 -5.49
CA ASP A 55 -16.02 1.87 -6.30
C ASP A 55 -17.51 1.92 -6.68
N ALA A 56 -17.93 2.97 -7.38
CA ALA A 56 -19.32 3.15 -7.80
C ALA A 56 -19.88 2.02 -8.69
N ASN A 57 -19.02 1.20 -9.28
CA ASN A 57 -19.39 0.02 -10.06
C ASN A 57 -19.31 -1.28 -9.24
N LEU A 58 -19.21 -1.19 -7.92
CA LEU A 58 -19.00 -2.31 -7.00
C LEU A 58 -17.74 -3.15 -7.31
N THR A 59 -16.75 -2.52 -7.92
CA THR A 59 -15.45 -3.14 -8.15
C THR A 59 -14.55 -2.91 -6.95
N LEU A 60 -14.00 -3.99 -6.39
CA LEU A 60 -13.04 -3.90 -5.30
C LEU A 60 -11.73 -3.29 -5.79
N ARG A 61 -11.36 -2.15 -5.21
CA ARG A 61 -10.09 -1.46 -5.45
C ARG A 61 -9.13 -1.75 -4.31
N PHE A 62 -8.05 -2.43 -4.63
CA PHE A 62 -6.96 -2.72 -3.70
C PHE A 62 -6.11 -1.47 -3.45
N LEU A 63 -5.72 -1.23 -2.19
CA LEU A 63 -4.95 -0.05 -1.78
C LEU A 63 -3.62 -0.36 -1.09
N GLY A 64 -3.26 -1.64 -1.00
CA GLY A 64 -2.02 -2.09 -0.38
C GLY A 64 -2.21 -2.76 0.98
N ARG A 65 -1.10 -3.10 1.62
CA ARG A 65 -1.10 -3.73 2.94
C ARG A 65 -1.45 -2.73 4.04
N LYS A 66 -2.31 -3.13 4.97
CA LYS A 66 -2.68 -2.32 6.14
C LYS A 66 -1.47 -1.92 6.99
N ALA A 67 -0.51 -2.85 7.15
CA ALA A 67 0.71 -2.62 7.90
C ALA A 67 1.71 -1.66 7.22
N GLU A 68 1.57 -1.45 5.91
CA GLU A 68 2.45 -0.60 5.12
C GLU A 68 1.87 0.80 4.88
N ARG A 69 0.61 1.04 5.29
CA ARG A 69 -0.01 2.37 5.24
C ARG A 69 0.74 3.33 6.16
N ILE A 70 1.05 4.51 5.68
CA ILE A 70 1.70 5.55 6.47
C ILE A 70 0.68 6.59 6.98
N ASN A 71 0.94 7.16 8.15
CA ASN A 71 0.11 8.22 8.73
C ASN A 71 0.82 9.56 8.53
N THR A 72 0.35 10.34 7.58
CA THR A 72 0.88 11.67 7.26
C THR A 72 0.14 12.76 8.03
N ALA A 73 0.65 13.99 7.99
CA ALA A 73 -0.03 15.15 8.57
C ALA A 73 -1.40 15.42 7.92
N GLN A 74 -1.61 14.98 6.67
CA GLN A 74 -2.87 15.10 5.93
C GLN A 74 -3.79 13.88 6.12
N GLY A 75 -3.38 12.91 6.92
CA GLY A 75 -4.12 11.67 7.18
C GLY A 75 -3.40 10.42 6.66
N PRO A 76 -4.08 9.26 6.74
CA PRO A 76 -3.51 8.00 6.28
C PRO A 76 -3.36 7.97 4.76
N LEU A 77 -2.20 7.49 4.29
CA LEU A 77 -1.89 7.32 2.87
C LEU A 77 -1.51 5.86 2.61
N GLU A 78 -2.29 5.21 1.78
CA GLU A 78 -2.09 3.84 1.36
C GLU A 78 -1.05 3.77 0.22
N THR A 79 -0.20 2.75 0.25
CA THR A 79 0.93 2.61 -0.67
C THR A 79 0.51 2.55 -2.13
N GLU A 80 -0.54 1.78 -2.45
CA GLU A 80 -1.02 1.62 -3.83
C GLU A 80 -1.60 2.90 -4.43
N ARG A 81 -2.17 3.81 -3.62
CA ARG A 81 -2.62 5.12 -4.12
C ARG A 81 -1.50 5.92 -4.75
N CYS A 82 -0.30 5.83 -4.17
CA CYS A 82 0.88 6.55 -4.63
C CYS A 82 1.63 5.76 -5.70
N GLU A 83 1.97 4.51 -5.40
CA GLU A 83 2.84 3.67 -6.24
C GLU A 83 2.21 3.36 -7.60
N ALA A 84 0.88 3.15 -7.67
CA ALA A 84 0.18 2.96 -8.94
C ALA A 84 0.32 4.17 -9.88
N ILE A 85 0.40 5.39 -9.35
CA ILE A 85 0.62 6.61 -10.13
C ILE A 85 2.08 6.66 -10.59
N VAL A 86 3.02 6.47 -9.66
CA VAL A 86 4.46 6.57 -9.92
C VAL A 86 4.93 5.54 -10.93
N ASN A 87 4.44 4.30 -10.83
CA ASN A 87 4.79 3.21 -11.73
C ASN A 87 4.26 3.38 -13.17
N THR A 88 3.44 4.43 -13.44
CA THR A 88 3.04 4.80 -14.83
C THR A 88 3.98 5.79 -15.49
N VAL A 89 4.99 6.29 -14.78
CA VAL A 89 5.97 7.23 -15.34
C VAL A 89 7.04 6.46 -16.11
N ASP A 90 7.30 6.89 -17.34
CA ASP A 90 8.32 6.27 -18.19
C ASP A 90 9.69 6.33 -17.51
N GLY A 91 10.41 5.22 -17.54
CA GLY A 91 11.72 5.09 -16.90
C GLY A 91 11.67 4.66 -15.44
N VAL A 92 10.50 4.58 -14.81
CA VAL A 92 10.31 3.98 -13.49
C VAL A 92 10.08 2.48 -13.63
N ARG A 93 11.01 1.67 -13.13
CA ARG A 93 10.87 0.21 -13.08
C ARG A 93 9.92 -0.23 -11.97
N ARG A 94 10.06 0.38 -10.79
CA ARG A 94 9.20 0.19 -9.61
C ARG A 94 9.39 1.33 -8.62
N SER A 95 8.45 1.46 -7.72
CA SER A 95 8.50 2.47 -6.67
C SER A 95 8.05 1.92 -5.33
N ALA A 96 8.39 2.61 -4.25
CA ALA A 96 7.91 2.35 -2.91
C ALA A 96 7.55 3.68 -2.21
N LEU A 97 6.41 3.71 -1.54
CA LEU A 97 6.06 4.79 -0.61
C LEU A 97 6.52 4.39 0.80
N ILE A 98 7.31 5.25 1.42
CA ILE A 98 7.77 5.09 2.82
C ILE A 98 7.47 6.35 3.62
N GLY A 99 7.39 6.21 4.94
CA GLY A 99 7.31 7.32 5.87
C GLY A 99 8.69 7.64 6.44
N LEU A 100 9.07 8.90 6.44
CA LEU A 100 10.29 9.38 7.09
C LEU A 100 9.93 9.94 8.47
N GLY A 101 10.61 9.47 9.51
CA GLY A 101 10.41 9.87 10.90
C GLY A 101 10.15 8.68 11.82
N ASP A 102 10.45 8.86 13.10
CA ASP A 102 10.33 7.80 14.11
C ASP A 102 8.94 7.72 14.76
N LYS A 103 8.08 8.69 14.50
CA LYS A 103 6.73 8.80 15.10
C LYS A 103 5.75 9.43 14.12
N ASP A 104 4.49 9.01 14.22
CA ASP A 104 3.38 9.63 13.49
C ASP A 104 3.13 11.09 13.94
N PRO A 105 2.78 12.00 13.03
CA PRO A 105 2.74 11.80 11.58
C PRO A 105 4.13 11.75 10.96
N VAL A 106 4.30 10.87 9.95
CA VAL A 106 5.55 10.77 9.18
C VAL A 106 5.49 11.59 7.91
N GLU A 107 6.65 11.98 7.38
CA GLU A 107 6.76 12.66 6.10
C GLU A 107 6.77 11.62 4.96
N PRO A 108 5.84 11.71 3.97
CA PRO A 108 5.80 10.77 2.86
C PRO A 108 6.99 10.96 1.93
N CYS A 109 7.68 9.86 1.63
CA CYS A 109 8.80 9.82 0.70
C CYS A 109 8.58 8.73 -0.35
N VAL A 110 8.73 9.09 -1.62
CA VAL A 110 8.70 8.15 -2.72
C VAL A 110 10.12 7.71 -3.06
N VAL A 111 10.35 6.41 -3.04
CA VAL A 111 11.62 5.83 -3.50
C VAL A 111 11.38 5.19 -4.87
N ILE A 112 12.19 5.55 -5.87
CA ILE A 112 12.11 5.00 -7.21
C ILE A 112 13.32 4.15 -7.55
N GLU A 113 13.09 3.03 -8.25
CA GLU A 113 14.10 2.27 -8.95
C GLU A 113 13.96 2.57 -10.43
N PRO A 114 14.89 3.30 -11.07
CA PRO A 114 14.81 3.60 -12.49
C PRO A 114 15.15 2.36 -13.34
N GLU A 115 14.57 2.29 -14.53
CA GLU A 115 14.98 1.34 -15.56
C GLU A 115 16.44 1.53 -15.97
N ARG A 116 17.08 0.48 -16.50
CA ARG A 116 18.52 0.51 -16.83
C ARG A 116 18.91 1.65 -17.77
N GLY A 117 18.05 2.02 -18.72
CA GLY A 117 18.29 3.11 -19.68
C GLY A 117 18.19 4.53 -19.10
N PHE A 118 17.61 4.66 -17.89
CA PHE A 118 17.25 5.95 -17.27
C PHE A 118 18.08 6.28 -16.01
N ARG A 119 19.29 5.72 -15.87
CA ARG A 119 20.12 5.86 -14.66
C ARG A 119 21.09 7.04 -14.67
N ASN A 120 21.13 7.82 -15.75
CA ASN A 120 21.92 9.04 -15.78
C ASN A 120 21.19 10.18 -15.04
N ARG A 121 21.95 11.18 -14.56
CA ARG A 121 21.43 12.25 -13.71
C ARG A 121 20.32 13.07 -14.38
N THR A 122 20.43 13.31 -15.69
CA THR A 122 19.44 14.09 -16.44
C THR A 122 18.10 13.33 -16.48
N ALA A 123 18.11 12.06 -16.86
CA ALA A 123 16.93 11.24 -16.90
C ALA A 123 16.28 11.07 -15.52
N ILE A 124 17.08 10.89 -14.46
CA ILE A 124 16.56 10.82 -13.09
C ILE A 124 15.85 12.13 -12.71
N ASN A 125 16.43 13.30 -12.98
CA ASN A 125 15.80 14.58 -12.68
C ASN A 125 14.49 14.78 -13.45
N GLU A 126 14.40 14.32 -14.69
CA GLU A 126 13.17 14.36 -15.50
C GLU A 126 12.09 13.44 -14.92
N ILE A 127 12.44 12.22 -14.53
CA ILE A 127 11.54 11.29 -13.86
C ILE A 127 11.02 11.87 -12.55
N GLU A 128 11.91 12.37 -11.69
CA GLU A 128 11.54 12.96 -10.40
C GLU A 128 10.55 14.10 -10.56
N LYS A 129 10.79 15.00 -11.52
CA LYS A 129 9.88 16.08 -11.83
C LYS A 129 8.52 15.56 -12.28
N GLU A 130 8.48 14.65 -13.24
CA GLU A 130 7.24 14.07 -13.77
C GLU A 130 6.44 13.35 -12.67
N VAL A 131 7.12 12.59 -11.81
CA VAL A 131 6.51 11.90 -10.67
C VAL A 131 5.83 12.90 -9.75
N LEU A 132 6.55 13.94 -9.31
CA LEU A 132 6.02 14.96 -8.40
C LEU A 132 4.83 15.71 -9.02
N ASP A 133 4.92 16.07 -10.30
CA ASP A 133 3.83 16.73 -11.03
C ASP A 133 2.59 15.85 -11.10
N ARG A 134 2.72 14.55 -11.39
CA ARG A 134 1.59 13.60 -11.40
C ARG A 134 0.99 13.39 -10.02
N LEU A 135 1.82 13.22 -8.99
CA LEU A 135 1.36 13.06 -7.61
C LEU A 135 0.58 14.28 -7.14
N LYS A 136 1.06 15.49 -7.42
CA LYS A 136 0.38 16.75 -7.10
C LYS A 136 -1.00 16.85 -7.74
N VAL A 137 -1.14 16.39 -8.98
CA VAL A 137 -2.43 16.39 -9.71
C VAL A 137 -3.37 15.30 -9.21
N ARG A 138 -2.85 14.10 -8.96
CA ARG A 138 -3.67 12.90 -8.66
C ARG A 138 -3.95 12.72 -7.17
N LEU A 139 -3.08 13.24 -6.30
CA LEU A 139 -3.19 13.20 -4.84
C LEU A 139 -3.06 14.60 -4.23
N PRO A 140 -3.91 15.58 -4.63
CA PRO A 140 -3.73 16.99 -4.26
C PRO A 140 -3.87 17.26 -2.74
N HIS A 141 -4.43 16.31 -1.98
CA HIS A 141 -4.57 16.43 -0.52
C HIS A 141 -3.33 16.03 0.25
N PHE A 142 -2.35 15.38 -0.41
CA PHE A 142 -1.12 14.93 0.23
C PHE A 142 0.07 15.75 -0.25
N GLU A 143 0.86 16.24 0.70
CA GLU A 143 2.10 16.97 0.41
C GLU A 143 3.26 15.96 0.30
N ILE A 144 3.50 15.44 -0.91
CA ILE A 144 4.57 14.50 -1.21
C ILE A 144 5.68 15.25 -1.92
N THR A 145 6.70 15.67 -1.17
CA THR A 145 7.82 16.49 -1.67
C THR A 145 9.16 15.75 -1.61
N GLN A 146 9.22 14.66 -0.84
CA GLN A 146 10.45 13.88 -0.68
C GLN A 146 10.51 12.75 -1.69
N MET A 147 11.65 12.68 -2.39
CA MET A 147 11.97 11.59 -3.30
C MET A 147 13.39 11.08 -3.07
N ARG A 148 13.58 9.80 -3.33
CA ARG A 148 14.89 9.14 -3.38
C ARG A 148 14.97 8.22 -4.58
N THR A 149 16.17 8.06 -5.10
CA THR A 149 16.45 7.14 -6.20
C THR A 149 17.42 6.06 -5.72
N GLU A 150 17.03 4.81 -5.87
CA GLU A 150 17.84 3.66 -5.52
C GLU A 150 18.14 2.82 -6.76
N SER A 151 19.32 2.21 -6.80
CA SER A 151 19.73 1.35 -7.91
C SER A 151 18.92 0.05 -7.99
N SER A 152 18.40 -0.40 -6.85
CA SER A 152 17.54 -1.57 -6.70
C SER A 152 16.76 -1.47 -5.39
N LEU A 153 15.46 -1.68 -5.46
CA LEU A 153 14.64 -1.83 -4.26
C LEU A 153 14.70 -3.29 -3.75
N PRO A 154 14.73 -3.49 -2.42
CA PRO A 154 14.71 -4.83 -1.84
C PRO A 154 13.34 -5.49 -2.13
N VAL A 155 13.36 -6.65 -2.76
CA VAL A 155 12.15 -7.42 -3.10
C VAL A 155 12.24 -8.83 -2.57
N ASP A 156 11.07 -9.41 -2.24
CA ASP A 156 10.99 -10.82 -1.86
C ASP A 156 11.48 -11.70 -3.01
N ALA A 157 12.46 -12.56 -2.73
CA ALA A 157 13.06 -13.46 -3.72
C ALA A 157 12.06 -14.43 -4.35
N ARG A 158 10.96 -14.75 -3.64
CA ARG A 158 9.90 -15.67 -4.09
C ARG A 158 8.80 -14.96 -4.87
N HIS A 159 8.57 -13.67 -4.56
CA HIS A 159 7.52 -12.85 -5.14
C HIS A 159 8.13 -11.52 -5.55
N ASN A 160 8.77 -11.48 -6.69
CA ASN A 160 9.56 -10.36 -7.23
C ASN A 160 8.80 -9.00 -7.33
N ALA A 161 7.54 -8.98 -6.94
CA ALA A 161 6.71 -7.78 -6.86
C ALA A 161 6.57 -7.21 -5.44
N LYS A 162 6.90 -7.99 -4.39
CA LYS A 162 6.73 -7.54 -3.01
C LYS A 162 7.98 -6.81 -2.55
N ILE A 163 7.88 -5.52 -2.30
CA ILE A 163 8.96 -4.68 -1.79
C ILE A 163 9.02 -4.79 -0.26
N HIS A 164 10.21 -5.00 0.29
CA HIS A 164 10.47 -4.91 1.73
C HIS A 164 10.65 -3.44 2.10
N ARG A 165 9.65 -2.83 2.74
CA ARG A 165 9.65 -1.40 3.09
C ARG A 165 10.17 -1.11 4.49
N LEU A 166 10.27 -2.14 5.32
CA LEU A 166 10.63 -2.03 6.75
C LEU A 166 12.09 -2.38 7.05
N ASP A 167 12.91 -2.59 6.01
CA ASP A 167 14.34 -2.92 6.14
C ASP A 167 15.23 -1.65 5.89
#